data_93a6e026872c0108e34fc335d33a628d
#
_entry.id   93a6e026872c0108e34fc335d33a628d
#
_cell.length_a   1.000
_cell.length_b   1.000
_cell.length_c   1.000
_cell.angle_alpha   90.00
_cell.angle_beta   90.00
_cell.angle_gamma   90.00
#
_symmetry.space_group_name_H-M   'P 1'
#
loop_
_entity.id
_entity.type
_entity.pdbx_description
1 polymer ?
#
loop_
_entity_poly.entity_id
_entity_poly.type
_entity_poly.pdbx_seq_one_letter_code
_entity_poly.pdbx_strand_id
1 'polypeptide(L)'
;MEDYGVFIFDKQKLKALFEDKNAFDNIDPCLDVKLIDFLFEYYLQNRSEQEELITVLQDTRFLLDEEGNLSCPHDLFFPSQYKERNDLAEDAIFLHNIVNKHLESNKQEFNWISQLGVEELSDVTFIKNVICKKDYINIDNAIKIGRFIFSTSKKEDLFSNISSYDLRHIKFLTTHKTLKEASELYFCSLYKPELDIEELYKDDIYIKRLY
;
A
#
# COMPACT_ATOMS: atom_id res chain seq x y z
N MET A 1 47.92 17.07 -3.01
CA MET A 1 47.07 16.03 -2.37
C MET A 1 45.71 16.67 -2.26
N GLU A 2 44.85 16.36 -3.20
CA GLU A 2 43.45 16.82 -3.14
C GLU A 2 42.76 16.02 -2.04
N ASP A 3 42.27 16.74 -1.03
CA ASP A 3 41.45 16.16 0.02
C ASP A 3 40.14 15.63 -0.63
N TYR A 4 40.11 14.34 -0.89
CA TYR A 4 38.86 13.65 -1.09
C TYR A 4 38.13 13.67 0.26
N GLY A 5 37.25 14.64 0.42
CA GLY A 5 36.39 14.72 1.59
C GLY A 5 35.61 13.45 1.72
N VAL A 6 35.99 12.57 2.62
CA VAL A 6 35.16 11.45 3.05
C VAL A 6 33.99 12.07 3.78
N PHE A 7 32.87 12.21 3.10
CA PHE A 7 31.62 12.58 3.75
C PHE A 7 31.24 11.44 4.70
N ILE A 8 31.51 11.62 5.98
CA ILE A 8 30.93 10.76 7.00
C ILE A 8 29.43 11.08 7.01
N PHE A 9 28.65 10.19 6.42
CA PHE A 9 27.20 10.23 6.49
C PHE A 9 26.82 9.81 7.91
N ASP A 10 26.30 10.73 8.69
CA ASP A 10 25.70 10.45 9.99
C ASP A 10 24.16 10.52 9.88
N LYS A 11 23.47 10.01 10.89
CA LYS A 11 22.01 9.97 10.99
C LYS A 11 21.35 11.34 10.77
N GLN A 12 21.96 12.42 11.26
CA GLN A 12 21.41 13.76 11.12
C GLN A 12 21.46 14.22 9.67
N LYS A 13 22.52 13.89 8.94
CA LYS A 13 22.65 14.20 7.52
C LYS A 13 21.73 13.34 6.66
N LEU A 14 21.57 12.07 7.01
CA LEU A 14 20.60 11.19 6.34
C LEU A 14 19.19 11.75 6.49
N LYS A 15 18.78 12.11 7.70
CA LYS A 15 17.48 12.72 7.97
C LYS A 15 17.31 14.04 7.23
N ALA A 16 18.30 14.92 7.24
CA ALA A 16 18.29 16.18 6.52
C ALA A 16 18.17 15.96 4.99
N LEU A 17 18.83 14.93 4.44
CA LEU A 17 18.72 14.57 3.03
C LEU A 17 17.29 14.16 2.67
N PHE A 18 16.60 13.40 3.50
CA PHE A 18 15.21 12.98 3.27
C PHE A 18 14.18 14.08 3.56
N GLU A 19 14.53 15.06 4.39
CA GLU A 19 13.69 16.25 4.65
C GLU A 19 13.78 17.27 3.50
N ASP A 20 14.84 17.22 2.69
CA ASP A 20 14.96 18.07 1.50
C ASP A 20 14.12 17.50 0.35
N LYS A 21 12.98 18.12 0.12
CA LYS A 21 12.03 17.71 -0.93
C LYS A 21 12.60 17.67 -2.33
N ASN A 22 13.71 18.35 -2.59
CA ASN A 22 14.35 18.44 -3.90
C ASN A 22 15.58 17.54 -4.03
N ALA A 23 16.01 16.87 -2.96
CA ALA A 23 17.24 16.06 -2.96
C ALA A 23 17.20 14.94 -4.02
N PHE A 24 16.00 14.50 -4.39
CA PHE A 24 15.78 13.34 -5.26
C PHE A 24 14.97 13.69 -6.54
N ASP A 25 14.70 14.97 -6.82
CA ASP A 25 13.82 15.42 -7.93
C ASP A 25 14.26 14.94 -9.33
N ASN A 26 15.45 14.41 -9.51
CA ASN A 26 15.96 13.94 -10.79
C ASN A 26 16.70 12.60 -10.69
N ILE A 27 16.26 11.73 -9.80
CA ILE A 27 16.82 10.39 -9.72
C ILE A 27 16.42 9.59 -10.97
N ASP A 28 17.43 9.07 -11.67
CA ASP A 28 17.23 8.04 -12.68
C ASP A 28 17.29 6.63 -12.02
N PRO A 29 16.79 5.58 -12.71
CA PRO A 29 16.78 4.24 -12.12
C PRO A 29 18.15 3.68 -11.73
N CYS A 30 19.24 4.10 -12.39
CA CYS A 30 20.59 3.65 -12.05
C CYS A 30 21.12 4.36 -10.79
N LEU A 31 20.68 5.59 -10.57
CA LEU A 31 21.01 6.34 -9.37
C LEU A 31 20.20 5.83 -8.18
N ASP A 32 18.93 5.46 -8.40
CA ASP A 32 18.08 4.84 -7.38
C ASP A 32 18.65 3.51 -6.89
N VAL A 33 19.13 2.64 -7.79
CA VAL A 33 19.86 1.42 -7.43
C VAL A 33 21.05 1.71 -6.52
N LYS A 34 21.90 2.71 -6.86
CA LYS A 34 23.04 3.09 -6.03
C LYS A 34 22.63 3.66 -4.66
N LEU A 35 21.51 4.36 -4.62
CA LEU A 35 20.96 4.86 -3.36
C LEU A 35 20.49 3.68 -2.48
N ILE A 36 19.85 2.68 -3.05
CA ILE A 36 19.43 1.45 -2.36
C ILE A 36 20.65 0.72 -1.81
N ASP A 37 21.68 0.46 -2.64
CA ASP A 37 22.94 -0.17 -2.23
C ASP A 37 23.55 0.57 -1.03
N PHE A 38 23.66 1.90 -1.14
CA PHE A 38 24.22 2.75 -0.09
C PHE A 38 23.42 2.68 1.21
N LEU A 39 22.09 2.79 1.15
CA LEU A 39 21.22 2.74 2.32
C LEU A 39 21.24 1.35 2.97
N PHE A 40 21.32 0.28 2.18
CA PHE A 40 21.42 -1.07 2.68
C PHE A 40 22.77 -1.32 3.38
N GLU A 41 23.89 -0.87 2.79
CA GLU A 41 25.20 -0.92 3.46
C GLU A 41 25.18 -0.15 4.77
N TYR A 42 24.61 1.05 4.79
CA TYR A 42 24.44 1.84 6.01
C TYR A 42 23.62 1.08 7.06
N TYR A 43 22.52 0.45 6.68
CA TYR A 43 21.69 -0.39 7.54
C TYR A 43 22.50 -1.54 8.15
N LEU A 44 23.35 -2.23 7.37
CA LEU A 44 24.17 -3.34 7.86
C LEU A 44 25.24 -2.90 8.84
N GLN A 45 25.83 -1.72 8.63
CA GLN A 45 26.91 -1.19 9.46
C GLN A 45 26.41 -0.63 10.80
N ASN A 46 25.17 -0.12 10.86
CA ASN A 46 24.62 0.58 12.02
C ASN A 46 23.58 -0.25 12.77
N ARG A 47 23.97 -1.39 13.31
CA ARG A 47 23.08 -2.38 13.96
C ARG A 47 22.21 -1.81 15.07
N SER A 48 22.70 -0.83 15.83
CA SER A 48 21.93 -0.20 16.92
C SER A 48 20.83 0.75 16.46
N GLU A 49 20.82 1.13 15.18
CA GLU A 49 19.91 2.11 14.61
C GLU A 49 18.98 1.51 13.54
N GLN A 50 19.05 0.20 13.32
CA GLN A 50 18.31 -0.47 12.24
C GLN A 50 16.81 -0.27 12.31
N GLU A 51 16.20 -0.40 13.49
CA GLU A 51 14.75 -0.25 13.68
C GLU A 51 14.30 1.20 13.38
N GLU A 52 15.08 2.16 13.83
CA GLU A 52 14.79 3.57 13.57
C GLU A 52 14.97 3.91 12.09
N LEU A 53 15.99 3.39 11.43
CA LEU A 53 16.21 3.58 10.00
C LEU A 53 15.07 2.97 9.17
N ILE A 54 14.61 1.77 9.50
CA ILE A 54 13.44 1.15 8.87
C ILE A 54 12.23 2.05 9.00
N THR A 55 11.93 2.52 10.22
CA THR A 55 10.78 3.40 10.48
C THR A 55 10.84 4.68 9.65
N VAL A 56 12.01 5.31 9.56
CA VAL A 56 12.19 6.53 8.76
C VAL A 56 12.01 6.24 7.26
N LEU A 57 12.61 5.16 6.76
CA LEU A 57 12.57 4.83 5.34
C LEU A 57 11.20 4.37 4.87
N GLN A 58 10.39 3.75 5.71
CA GLN A 58 9.01 3.35 5.38
C GLN A 58 8.14 4.54 4.95
N ASP A 59 8.34 5.70 5.58
CA ASP A 59 7.57 6.92 5.31
C ASP A 59 8.30 7.90 4.37
N THR A 60 9.44 7.49 3.81
CA THR A 60 10.25 8.34 2.93
C THR A 60 10.04 7.96 1.46
N ARG A 61 9.86 8.96 0.61
CA ARG A 61 9.80 8.79 -0.85
C ARG A 61 11.22 8.71 -1.41
N PHE A 62 11.69 7.51 -1.67
CA PHE A 62 13.04 7.31 -2.22
C PHE A 62 13.12 6.21 -3.28
N LEU A 63 12.08 5.41 -3.46
CA LEU A 63 12.03 4.35 -4.46
C LEU A 63 11.30 4.83 -5.71
N LEU A 64 11.85 4.58 -6.88
CA LEU A 64 11.21 4.87 -8.15
C LEU A 64 10.09 3.89 -8.47
N ASP A 65 8.95 4.43 -8.84
CA ASP A 65 7.82 3.68 -9.39
C ASP A 65 7.98 3.42 -10.90
N GLU A 66 7.05 2.67 -11.47
CA GLU A 66 7.01 2.31 -12.90
C GLU A 66 6.91 3.53 -13.83
N GLU A 67 6.43 4.67 -13.34
CA GLU A 67 6.29 5.93 -14.07
C GLU A 67 7.51 6.85 -13.90
N GLY A 68 8.45 6.49 -13.02
CA GLY A 68 9.64 7.29 -12.71
C GLY A 68 9.42 8.35 -11.63
N ASN A 69 8.34 8.26 -10.85
CA ASN A 69 8.12 9.12 -9.69
C ASN A 69 8.67 8.46 -8.43
N LEU A 70 9.06 9.28 -7.45
CA LEU A 70 9.46 8.76 -6.14
C LEU A 70 8.24 8.47 -5.27
N SER A 71 8.22 7.27 -4.72
CA SER A 71 7.15 6.76 -3.87
C SER A 71 7.69 6.18 -2.55
N CYS A 72 6.83 6.13 -1.52
CA CYS A 72 7.15 5.45 -0.28
C CYS A 72 7.11 3.93 -0.49
N PRO A 73 7.96 3.14 0.21
CA PRO A 73 7.96 1.68 0.06
C PRO A 73 6.59 1.04 0.25
N HIS A 74 5.81 1.49 1.24
CA HIS A 74 4.49 0.93 1.53
C HIS A 74 3.39 1.28 0.51
N ASP A 75 3.69 2.16 -0.46
CA ASP A 75 2.80 2.49 -1.58
C ASP A 75 3.10 1.65 -2.83
N LEU A 76 4.21 0.92 -2.82
CA LEU A 76 4.72 0.18 -3.97
C LEU A 76 4.50 -1.33 -3.84
N PHE A 77 4.31 -1.94 -4.99
CA PHE A 77 4.30 -3.39 -5.14
C PHE A 77 5.46 -3.87 -6.02
N PHE A 78 5.95 -5.07 -5.79
CA PHE A 78 6.86 -5.70 -6.73
C PHE A 78 6.16 -5.95 -8.06
N PRO A 79 6.83 -5.76 -9.22
CA PRO A 79 6.26 -5.98 -10.54
C PRO A 79 5.67 -7.37 -10.68
N SER A 80 4.44 -7.45 -11.15
CA SER A 80 3.72 -8.70 -11.35
C SER A 80 2.70 -8.56 -12.49
N GLN A 81 2.18 -9.67 -12.98
CA GLN A 81 1.09 -9.71 -13.97
C GLN A 81 -0.31 -9.54 -13.35
N TYR A 82 -0.40 -9.05 -12.12
CA TYR A 82 -1.68 -8.94 -11.42
C TYR A 82 -2.63 -7.92 -12.09
N LYS A 83 -2.12 -6.77 -12.56
CA LYS A 83 -2.91 -5.78 -13.31
C LYS A 83 -3.58 -6.39 -14.55
N GLU A 84 -2.90 -7.27 -15.25
CA GLU A 84 -3.44 -7.94 -16.45
C GLU A 84 -4.62 -8.88 -16.13
N ARG A 85 -4.70 -9.35 -14.89
CA ARG A 85 -5.73 -10.28 -14.41
C ARG A 85 -6.86 -9.61 -13.64
N ASN A 86 -6.63 -8.40 -13.15
CA ASN A 86 -7.56 -7.68 -12.31
C ASN A 86 -7.62 -6.20 -12.73
N ASP A 87 -8.66 -5.87 -13.47
CA ASP A 87 -8.96 -4.51 -13.96
C ASP A 87 -9.30 -3.50 -12.85
N LEU A 88 -9.45 -3.94 -11.60
CA LEU A 88 -9.52 -3.05 -10.43
C LEU A 88 -8.14 -2.55 -9.99
N ALA A 89 -7.07 -3.21 -10.40
CA ALA A 89 -5.72 -2.91 -9.95
C ALA A 89 -4.99 -1.88 -10.85
N GLU A 90 -5.72 -1.13 -11.69
CA GLU A 90 -5.13 -0.08 -12.53
C GLU A 90 -4.36 0.96 -11.71
N ASP A 91 -4.89 1.30 -10.52
CA ASP A 91 -4.27 2.28 -9.61
C ASP A 91 -3.16 1.70 -8.71
N ALA A 92 -2.85 0.41 -8.81
CA ALA A 92 -1.72 -0.16 -8.08
C ALA A 92 -0.40 0.32 -8.70
N ILE A 93 0.51 0.81 -7.86
CA ILE A 93 1.78 1.38 -8.28
C ILE A 93 2.88 0.34 -8.08
N PHE A 94 3.66 0.05 -9.13
CA PHE A 94 4.74 -0.93 -9.07
C PHE A 94 6.11 -0.29 -9.02
N LEU A 95 7.03 -0.97 -8.34
CA LEU A 95 8.44 -0.62 -8.32
C LEU A 95 9.01 -0.63 -9.75
N HIS A 96 9.90 0.31 -10.05
CA HIS A 96 10.53 0.43 -11.37
C HIS A 96 11.27 -0.87 -11.77
N ASN A 97 11.09 -1.32 -13.02
CA ASN A 97 11.61 -2.59 -13.49
C ASN A 97 13.14 -2.76 -13.37
N ILE A 98 13.92 -1.68 -13.54
CA ILE A 98 15.39 -1.73 -13.39
C ILE A 98 15.75 -1.96 -11.94
N VAL A 99 15.08 -1.29 -11.01
CA VAL A 99 15.28 -1.45 -9.56
C VAL A 99 14.89 -2.88 -9.15
N ASN A 100 13.74 -3.35 -9.59
CA ASN A 100 13.30 -4.73 -9.30
C ASN A 100 14.29 -5.79 -9.78
N LYS A 101 14.82 -5.68 -11.01
CA LYS A 101 15.83 -6.59 -11.53
C LYS A 101 17.12 -6.61 -10.71
N HIS A 102 17.52 -5.45 -10.19
CA HIS A 102 18.67 -5.37 -9.29
C HIS A 102 18.38 -6.14 -7.99
N LEU A 103 17.23 -5.88 -7.36
CA LEU A 103 16.80 -6.57 -6.13
C LEU A 103 16.65 -8.09 -6.31
N GLU A 104 16.12 -8.56 -7.44
CA GLU A 104 16.04 -10.00 -7.76
C GLU A 104 17.41 -10.67 -7.78
N SER A 105 18.45 -9.94 -8.16
CA SER A 105 19.84 -10.44 -8.16
C SER A 105 20.51 -10.39 -6.78
N ASN A 106 19.96 -9.62 -5.83
CA ASN A 106 20.45 -9.47 -4.46
C ASN A 106 19.36 -9.78 -3.42
N LYS A 107 19.28 -11.06 -3.02
CA LYS A 107 18.24 -11.53 -2.10
C LYS A 107 18.22 -10.82 -0.74
N GLN A 108 19.36 -10.31 -0.25
CA GLN A 108 19.41 -9.62 1.04
C GLN A 108 18.77 -8.24 0.95
N GLU A 109 19.04 -7.49 -0.10
CA GLU A 109 18.41 -6.22 -0.38
C GLU A 109 16.92 -6.39 -0.68
N PHE A 110 16.54 -7.39 -1.48
CA PHE A 110 15.14 -7.73 -1.72
C PHE A 110 14.36 -7.93 -0.42
N ASN A 111 14.89 -8.74 0.50
CA ASN A 111 14.26 -8.97 1.80
C ASN A 111 14.21 -7.69 2.65
N TRP A 112 15.22 -6.85 2.58
CA TRP A 112 15.25 -5.59 3.30
C TRP A 112 14.22 -4.60 2.74
N ILE A 113 14.11 -4.46 1.42
CA ILE A 113 13.08 -3.63 0.75
C ILE A 113 11.67 -4.15 1.10
N SER A 114 11.50 -5.47 1.18
CA SER A 114 10.22 -6.06 1.66
C SER A 114 9.91 -5.68 3.11
N GLN A 115 10.92 -5.59 4.00
CA GLN A 115 10.73 -5.12 5.37
C GLN A 115 10.36 -3.63 5.44
N LEU A 116 10.77 -2.84 4.45
CA LEU A 116 10.36 -1.45 4.32
C LEU A 116 8.90 -1.29 3.87
N GLY A 117 8.26 -2.34 3.38
CA GLY A 117 6.83 -2.34 3.06
C GLY A 117 6.48 -2.56 1.60
N VAL A 118 7.46 -2.78 0.70
CA VAL A 118 7.15 -3.22 -0.66
C VAL A 118 6.68 -4.67 -0.61
N GLU A 119 5.46 -4.93 -1.07
CA GLU A 119 4.82 -6.25 -0.99
C GLU A 119 4.54 -6.82 -2.40
N GLU A 120 4.33 -8.14 -2.49
CA GLU A 120 3.77 -8.75 -3.70
C GLU A 120 2.27 -8.44 -3.79
N LEU A 121 1.79 -8.08 -4.97
CA LEU A 121 0.39 -7.78 -5.18
C LEU A 121 -0.44 -9.06 -5.29
N SER A 122 -1.29 -9.29 -4.30
CA SER A 122 -2.33 -10.33 -4.23
C SER A 122 -3.70 -9.71 -3.99
N ASP A 123 -4.78 -10.50 -4.05
CA ASP A 123 -6.13 -10.02 -3.74
C ASP A 123 -6.19 -9.40 -2.32
N VAL A 124 -5.52 -10.00 -1.35
CA VAL A 124 -5.49 -9.54 0.05
C VAL A 124 -4.67 -8.26 0.20
N THR A 125 -3.46 -8.21 -0.36
CA THR A 125 -2.61 -7.01 -0.28
C THR A 125 -3.22 -5.85 -1.06
N PHE A 126 -3.94 -6.13 -2.16
CA PHE A 126 -4.69 -5.11 -2.88
C PHE A 126 -5.84 -4.54 -2.04
N ILE A 127 -6.61 -5.38 -1.35
CA ILE A 127 -7.65 -4.90 -0.43
C ILE A 127 -7.03 -4.06 0.68
N LYS A 128 -5.98 -4.57 1.34
CA LYS A 128 -5.31 -3.92 2.47
C LYS A 128 -4.70 -2.57 2.09
N ASN A 129 -3.89 -2.53 1.04
CA ASN A 129 -3.03 -1.38 0.75
C ASN A 129 -3.62 -0.39 -0.26
N VAL A 130 -4.66 -0.79 -1.01
CA VAL A 130 -5.32 0.08 -1.99
C VAL A 130 -6.77 0.36 -1.60
N ILE A 131 -7.59 -0.67 -1.49
CA ILE A 131 -9.04 -0.49 -1.27
C ILE A 131 -9.33 0.14 0.10
N CYS A 132 -8.61 -0.25 1.14
CA CYS A 132 -8.79 0.30 2.50
C CYS A 132 -8.25 1.73 2.64
N LYS A 133 -7.52 2.27 1.67
CA LYS A 133 -7.10 3.67 1.67
C LYS A 133 -8.31 4.58 1.42
N LYS A 134 -8.31 5.76 2.08
CA LYS A 134 -9.51 6.58 2.29
C LYS A 134 -10.34 6.87 1.06
N ASP A 135 -9.84 7.16 -0.08
CA ASP A 135 -10.64 7.71 -1.18
C ASP A 135 -10.69 6.80 -2.43
N TYR A 136 -10.25 5.54 -2.29
CA TYR A 136 -10.26 4.60 -3.40
C TYR A 136 -11.68 4.24 -3.86
N ILE A 137 -12.61 4.02 -2.91
CA ILE A 137 -13.97 3.61 -3.22
C ILE A 137 -14.83 4.84 -3.55
N ASN A 138 -15.38 4.83 -4.75
CA ASN A 138 -16.31 5.84 -5.23
C ASN A 138 -17.65 5.19 -5.70
N ILE A 139 -18.62 6.01 -6.10
CA ILE A 139 -19.96 5.52 -6.49
C ILE A 139 -19.89 4.58 -7.71
N ASP A 140 -18.96 4.81 -8.63
CA ASP A 140 -18.86 4.07 -9.89
C ASP A 140 -18.24 2.68 -9.68
N ASN A 141 -17.28 2.56 -8.76
CA ASN A 141 -16.54 1.32 -8.51
C ASN A 141 -17.05 0.51 -7.30
N ALA A 142 -17.84 1.11 -6.39
CA ALA A 142 -18.24 0.50 -5.12
C ALA A 142 -18.85 -0.89 -5.24
N ILE A 143 -19.71 -1.12 -6.24
CA ILE A 143 -20.35 -2.43 -6.44
C ILE A 143 -19.32 -3.47 -6.90
N LYS A 144 -18.43 -3.10 -7.80
CA LYS A 144 -17.37 -3.97 -8.33
C LYS A 144 -16.39 -4.36 -7.22
N ILE A 145 -16.00 -3.38 -6.40
CA ILE A 145 -15.15 -3.60 -5.23
C ILE A 145 -15.83 -4.47 -4.19
N GLY A 146 -17.10 -4.20 -3.87
CA GLY A 146 -17.84 -5.03 -2.91
C GLY A 146 -17.92 -6.50 -3.34
N ARG A 147 -18.14 -6.77 -4.63
CA ARG A 147 -18.12 -8.13 -5.19
C ARG A 147 -16.72 -8.76 -5.10
N PHE A 148 -15.68 -7.98 -5.38
CA PHE A 148 -14.30 -8.42 -5.29
C PHE A 148 -13.95 -8.82 -3.85
N ILE A 149 -14.19 -7.95 -2.87
CA ILE A 149 -13.96 -8.25 -1.44
C ILE A 149 -14.73 -9.51 -1.02
N PHE A 150 -16.01 -9.63 -1.40
CA PHE A 150 -16.81 -10.79 -1.07
C PHE A 150 -16.28 -12.09 -1.72
N SER A 151 -15.81 -12.01 -2.96
CA SER A 151 -15.24 -13.18 -3.64
C SER A 151 -13.92 -13.62 -3.01
N THR A 152 -13.08 -12.66 -2.60
CA THR A 152 -11.80 -12.91 -1.92
C THR A 152 -12.04 -13.48 -0.53
N SER A 153 -13.00 -12.95 0.23
CA SER A 153 -13.32 -13.45 1.59
C SER A 153 -13.81 -14.90 1.64
N LYS A 154 -14.28 -15.44 0.50
CA LYS A 154 -14.64 -16.87 0.39
C LYS A 154 -13.43 -17.79 0.19
N LYS A 155 -12.32 -17.25 -0.25
CA LYS A 155 -11.10 -18.00 -0.58
C LYS A 155 -10.03 -17.83 0.50
N GLU A 156 -9.98 -16.67 1.10
CA GLU A 156 -8.93 -16.25 2.03
C GLU A 156 -9.55 -15.61 3.26
N ASP A 157 -8.92 -15.84 4.42
CA ASP A 157 -9.34 -15.20 5.67
C ASP A 157 -8.85 -13.76 5.73
N LEU A 158 -9.72 -12.84 5.31
CA LEU A 158 -9.42 -11.41 5.34
C LEU A 158 -9.21 -10.87 6.76
N PHE A 159 -9.91 -11.41 7.75
CA PHE A 159 -9.82 -10.93 9.15
C PHE A 159 -8.47 -11.23 9.79
N SER A 160 -7.77 -12.27 9.35
CA SER A 160 -6.41 -12.60 9.81
C SER A 160 -5.34 -11.73 9.16
N ASN A 161 -5.62 -11.15 7.98
CA ASN A 161 -4.63 -10.45 7.16
C ASN A 161 -4.83 -8.93 7.14
N ILE A 162 -6.04 -8.45 7.44
CA ILE A 162 -6.40 -7.02 7.41
C ILE A 162 -6.95 -6.64 8.78
N SER A 163 -6.54 -5.48 9.29
CA SER A 163 -7.00 -5.04 10.60
C SER A 163 -8.53 -4.84 10.61
N SER A 164 -9.17 -5.16 11.73
CA SER A 164 -10.61 -4.93 11.90
C SER A 164 -10.96 -3.43 11.81
N TYR A 165 -10.01 -2.55 12.10
CA TYR A 165 -10.14 -1.11 11.93
C TYR A 165 -10.29 -0.75 10.45
N ASP A 166 -9.37 -1.21 9.60
CA ASP A 166 -9.40 -0.93 8.16
C ASP A 166 -10.66 -1.48 7.50
N LEU A 167 -11.06 -2.72 7.85
CA LEU A 167 -12.28 -3.34 7.32
C LEU A 167 -13.56 -2.56 7.67
N ARG A 168 -13.62 -1.92 8.85
CA ARG A 168 -14.77 -1.11 9.28
C ARG A 168 -14.92 0.18 8.48
N HIS A 169 -13.82 0.72 7.98
CA HIS A 169 -13.79 1.95 7.19
C HIS A 169 -13.99 1.74 5.68
N ILE A 170 -14.12 0.48 5.24
CA ILE A 170 -14.52 0.18 3.85
C ILE A 170 -15.88 0.78 3.58
N LYS A 171 -15.99 1.56 2.50
CA LYS A 171 -17.22 2.22 2.10
C LYS A 171 -18.05 1.31 1.18
N PHE A 172 -19.35 1.23 1.43
CA PHE A 172 -20.31 0.51 0.59
C PHE A 172 -21.38 1.44 0.02
N LEU A 173 -21.88 1.11 -1.16
CA LEU A 173 -22.98 1.83 -1.77
C LEU A 173 -24.30 1.44 -1.11
N THR A 174 -25.01 2.42 -0.59
CA THR A 174 -26.30 2.23 0.08
C THR A 174 -27.48 2.19 -0.90
N THR A 175 -28.65 1.82 -0.42
CA THR A 175 -29.92 1.92 -1.17
C THR A 175 -30.22 3.36 -1.61
N HIS A 176 -29.78 4.35 -0.87
CA HIS A 176 -29.93 5.78 -1.17
C HIS A 176 -28.87 6.33 -2.16
N LYS A 177 -28.05 5.45 -2.75
CA LYS A 177 -26.96 5.82 -3.69
C LYS A 177 -25.88 6.71 -3.07
N THR A 178 -25.67 6.60 -1.78
CA THR A 178 -24.58 7.27 -1.05
C THR A 178 -23.56 6.24 -0.58
N LEU A 179 -22.32 6.67 -0.37
CA LEU A 179 -21.28 5.83 0.22
C LEU A 179 -21.30 5.99 1.75
N LYS A 180 -21.28 4.87 2.45
CA LYS A 180 -21.19 4.82 3.91
C LYS A 180 -20.20 3.75 4.35
N GLU A 181 -19.54 3.97 5.48
CA GLU A 181 -18.63 3.00 6.08
C GLU A 181 -19.37 1.76 6.57
N ALA A 182 -18.71 0.60 6.54
CA ALA A 182 -19.31 -0.66 6.98
C ALA A 182 -19.85 -0.59 8.42
N SER A 183 -19.20 0.19 9.29
CA SER A 183 -19.61 0.42 10.68
C SER A 183 -20.93 1.20 10.84
N GLU A 184 -21.37 1.90 9.80
CA GLU A 184 -22.58 2.71 9.79
C GLU A 184 -23.77 2.02 9.10
N LEU A 185 -23.62 0.76 8.68
CA LEU A 185 -24.56 0.07 7.81
C LEU A 185 -25.21 -1.13 8.49
N TYR A 186 -26.45 -1.40 8.08
CA TYR A 186 -27.21 -2.58 8.46
C TYR A 186 -27.51 -3.44 7.25
N PHE A 187 -27.60 -4.74 7.45
CA PHE A 187 -28.13 -5.65 6.42
C PHE A 187 -29.65 -5.51 6.34
N CYS A 188 -30.17 -5.32 5.14
CA CYS A 188 -31.61 -5.30 4.93
C CYS A 188 -32.21 -6.72 5.03
N SER A 189 -33.56 -6.82 5.14
CA SER A 189 -34.34 -8.06 5.21
C SER A 189 -34.00 -9.08 4.12
N LEU A 190 -33.51 -8.63 2.95
CA LEU A 190 -33.06 -9.49 1.86
C LEU A 190 -31.90 -10.42 2.22
N TYR A 191 -31.11 -10.05 3.20
CA TYR A 191 -29.97 -10.87 3.72
C TYR A 191 -30.40 -11.79 4.87
N LYS A 192 -31.71 -11.80 5.23
CA LYS A 192 -32.29 -12.60 6.31
C LYS A 192 -31.48 -12.48 7.61
N PRO A 193 -31.27 -11.27 8.13
CA PRO A 193 -30.65 -11.09 9.43
C PRO A 193 -31.50 -11.72 10.54
N GLU A 194 -30.87 -12.08 11.66
CA GLU A 194 -31.62 -12.63 12.83
C GLU A 194 -32.62 -11.62 13.40
N LEU A 195 -32.34 -10.34 13.26
CA LEU A 195 -33.23 -9.23 13.60
C LEU A 195 -33.60 -8.47 12.33
N ASP A 196 -34.89 -8.31 12.06
CA ASP A 196 -35.39 -7.46 10.98
C ASP A 196 -35.32 -5.99 11.39
N ILE A 197 -34.15 -5.41 11.14
CA ILE A 197 -33.85 -4.01 11.53
C ILE A 197 -34.66 -3.02 10.69
N GLU A 198 -35.11 -3.39 9.46
CA GLU A 198 -35.95 -2.53 8.61
C GLU A 198 -37.29 -2.20 9.27
N GLU A 199 -37.85 -3.12 10.07
CA GLU A 199 -39.08 -2.85 10.83
C GLU A 199 -38.86 -1.89 11.99
N LEU A 200 -37.64 -1.88 12.58
CA LEU A 200 -37.30 -1.06 13.74
C LEU A 200 -36.87 0.37 13.36
N TYR A 201 -36.20 0.50 12.22
CA TYR A 201 -35.59 1.77 11.81
C TYR A 201 -35.94 2.08 10.36
N LYS A 202 -37.10 2.69 10.15
CA LYS A 202 -37.66 2.97 8.79
C LYS A 202 -36.84 3.94 7.95
N ASP A 203 -35.98 4.73 8.58
CA ASP A 203 -35.19 5.78 7.92
C ASP A 203 -33.69 5.44 7.83
N ASP A 204 -33.29 4.22 8.18
CA ASP A 204 -31.87 3.83 8.18
C ASP A 204 -31.35 3.41 6.80
N ILE A 205 -30.04 3.45 6.67
CA ILE A 205 -29.31 3.25 5.44
C ILE A 205 -28.83 1.81 5.35
N TYR A 206 -29.27 1.07 4.33
CA TYR A 206 -28.93 -0.33 4.10
C TYR A 206 -27.93 -0.52 2.96
N ILE A 207 -27.17 -1.60 3.03
CA ILE A 207 -26.25 -1.98 1.95
C ILE A 207 -27.08 -2.34 0.71
N LYS A 208 -26.73 -1.73 -0.42
CA LYS A 208 -27.35 -2.07 -1.70
C LYS A 208 -26.97 -3.51 -2.08
N ARG A 209 -27.96 -4.26 -2.60
CA ARG A 209 -27.75 -5.64 -3.04
C ARG A 209 -26.64 -5.71 -4.09
N LEU A 210 -25.60 -6.50 -3.81
CA LEU A 210 -24.48 -6.77 -4.70
C LEU A 210 -24.81 -7.97 -5.61
N TYR A 211 -25.49 -7.74 -6.75
CA TYR A 211 -25.76 -8.77 -7.76
C TYR A 211 -24.91 -8.57 -8.99
#